data_dac954c202f787294c5602684075f0d9
#
_entry.id   dac954c202f787294c5602684075f0d9
#
_cell.length_a   1.000
_cell.length_b   1.000
_cell.length_c   1.000
_cell.angle_alpha   90.00
_cell.angle_beta   90.00
_cell.angle_gamma   90.00
#
_symmetry.space_group_name_H-M   'P 1'
#
loop_
_entity.id
_entity.type
_entity.pdbx_description
1 polymer ?
#
loop_
_entity_poly.entity_id
_entity_poly.type
_entity_poly.pdbx_seq_one_letter_code
_entity_poly.pdbx_strand_id
1 'polypeptide(L)'
;MEAMDRFTYDERGATDRPFPESLDGGWPNGYTVMVETHAIEAADPSAAFIALTEGILAWNLHRGAGLTMESDAGRAEPGVRVVSGFGLGRVRIKAPCRVLWSRSPQLDGAGRAEPGQRAGFGYGTLPGHPVRGEEGFYAELTADNRVVFICTAYSMPASLLYRLASPVTRLTQRYVLSRYVLSARALAAAGPGPR
;
A
#
# COMPACT_ATOMS: atom_id res chain seq x y z
N MET A 1 -5.41 26.80 -5.18
CA MET A 1 -4.86 25.84 -4.21
C MET A 1 -5.78 24.65 -3.97
N GLU A 2 -7.11 24.85 -3.88
CA GLU A 2 -8.08 23.76 -3.63
C GLU A 2 -8.18 22.66 -4.70
N ALA A 3 -8.00 22.96 -5.99
CA ALA A 3 -8.19 21.97 -7.05
C ALA A 3 -7.09 20.89 -7.09
N MET A 4 -5.87 21.18 -6.61
CA MET A 4 -4.77 20.21 -6.56
C MET A 4 -4.87 19.25 -5.38
N ASP A 5 -5.79 19.50 -4.47
CA ASP A 5 -5.98 18.75 -3.23
C ASP A 5 -7.21 17.84 -3.24
N ARG A 6 -7.99 17.81 -4.32
CA ARG A 6 -9.14 16.92 -4.48
C ARG A 6 -8.69 15.57 -5.04
N PHE A 7 -9.25 14.49 -4.50
CA PHE A 7 -9.11 13.17 -5.11
C PHE A 7 -9.65 13.18 -6.54
N THR A 8 -9.05 12.38 -7.41
CA THR A 8 -9.40 12.30 -8.84
C THR A 8 -10.57 11.37 -9.15
N TYR A 9 -11.21 10.83 -8.13
CA TYR A 9 -12.32 9.86 -8.16
C TYR A 9 -13.26 10.11 -6.97
N ASP A 10 -14.47 9.57 -7.02
CA ASP A 10 -15.52 9.83 -6.02
C ASP A 10 -15.73 8.66 -5.04
N GLU A 11 -15.51 7.42 -5.48
CA GLU A 11 -15.74 6.18 -4.72
C GLU A 11 -14.58 5.90 -3.75
N ARG A 12 -14.57 6.60 -2.61
CA ARG A 12 -13.48 6.51 -1.63
C ARG A 12 -13.71 5.46 -0.57
N GLY A 13 -12.60 4.85 -0.08
CA GLY A 13 -12.59 3.96 1.08
C GLY A 13 -12.85 2.49 0.75
N ALA A 14 -12.91 2.10 -0.53
CA ALA A 14 -13.11 0.69 -0.87
C ALA A 14 -11.91 -0.19 -0.44
N THR A 15 -10.71 0.38 -0.33
CA THR A 15 -9.54 -0.33 0.20
C THR A 15 -9.52 -0.43 1.72
N ASP A 16 -10.39 0.27 2.46
CA ASP A 16 -10.46 0.22 3.94
C ASP A 16 -11.35 -0.93 4.48
N ARG A 17 -11.81 -1.82 3.64
CA ARG A 17 -12.71 -2.90 4.05
C ARG A 17 -12.00 -3.97 4.86
N PRO A 18 -12.72 -4.62 5.83
CA PRO A 18 -12.10 -5.63 6.68
C PRO A 18 -11.53 -6.82 5.91
N PHE A 19 -12.12 -7.16 4.75
CA PHE A 19 -11.71 -8.29 3.92
C PHE A 19 -11.82 -7.98 2.43
N PRO A 20 -10.86 -7.26 1.83
CA PRO A 20 -10.87 -6.99 0.39
C PRO A 20 -10.49 -8.22 -0.46
N GLU A 21 -10.63 -9.43 0.05
CA GLU A 21 -10.09 -10.66 -0.50
C GLU A 21 -10.79 -11.18 -1.73
N SER A 22 -12.03 -10.77 -1.98
CA SER A 22 -12.74 -11.21 -3.18
C SER A 22 -12.80 -10.11 -4.23
N LEU A 23 -12.50 -10.46 -5.46
CA LEU A 23 -12.74 -9.60 -6.62
C LEU A 23 -14.24 -9.29 -6.82
N ASP A 24 -15.12 -10.09 -6.20
CA ASP A 24 -16.59 -9.99 -6.31
C ASP A 24 -17.20 -9.09 -5.23
N GLY A 25 -16.42 -8.62 -4.28
CA GLY A 25 -16.89 -7.99 -3.04
C GLY A 25 -17.03 -6.47 -3.08
N GLY A 26 -17.97 -5.91 -3.87
CA GLY A 26 -18.39 -4.50 -3.71
C GLY A 26 -17.31 -3.47 -4.07
N TRP A 27 -16.41 -3.78 -4.98
CA TRP A 27 -15.51 -2.81 -5.58
C TRP A 27 -16.27 -1.82 -6.47
N PRO A 28 -15.80 -0.58 -6.63
CA PRO A 28 -16.42 0.38 -7.52
C PRO A 28 -16.50 -0.11 -8.96
N ASN A 29 -17.65 0.11 -9.60
CA ASN A 29 -17.87 -0.30 -11.00
C ASN A 29 -16.99 0.49 -11.97
N GLY A 30 -16.50 -0.18 -13.00
CA GLY A 30 -15.70 0.46 -14.05
C GLY A 30 -14.21 0.58 -13.76
N TYR A 31 -13.75 0.11 -12.61
CA TYR A 31 -12.34 0.05 -12.24
C TYR A 31 -11.76 -1.35 -12.46
N THR A 32 -10.46 -1.40 -12.75
CA THR A 32 -9.69 -2.65 -12.66
C THR A 32 -9.31 -2.87 -11.20
N VAL A 33 -9.66 -4.02 -10.66
CA VAL A 33 -9.35 -4.41 -9.29
C VAL A 33 -8.15 -5.34 -9.27
N MET A 34 -7.29 -5.15 -8.27
CA MET A 34 -6.15 -6.01 -7.94
C MET A 34 -6.22 -6.35 -6.45
N VAL A 35 -6.12 -7.63 -6.12
CA VAL A 35 -5.94 -8.12 -4.75
C VAL A 35 -4.83 -9.16 -4.80
N GLU A 36 -3.73 -8.87 -4.13
CA GLU A 36 -2.56 -9.75 -4.07
C GLU A 36 -2.24 -10.07 -2.62
N THR A 37 -2.11 -11.36 -2.33
CA THR A 37 -1.88 -11.88 -0.99
C THR A 37 -0.65 -12.78 -0.99
N HIS A 38 0.30 -12.49 -0.11
CA HIS A 38 1.58 -13.20 -0.05
C HIS A 38 1.90 -13.60 1.39
N ALA A 39 2.05 -14.90 1.63
CA ALA A 39 2.53 -15.41 2.91
C ALA A 39 3.98 -14.99 3.15
N ILE A 40 4.27 -14.61 4.39
CA ILE A 40 5.60 -14.23 4.88
C ILE A 40 6.01 -15.26 5.94
N GLU A 41 7.05 -16.02 5.66
CA GLU A 41 7.61 -16.95 6.64
C GLU A 41 8.35 -16.17 7.73
N ALA A 42 8.06 -16.48 8.99
CA ALA A 42 8.68 -15.84 10.15
C ALA A 42 8.77 -16.80 11.34
N ALA A 43 9.91 -16.78 12.03
CA ALA A 43 10.09 -17.57 13.25
C ALA A 43 9.29 -17.01 14.44
N ASP A 44 9.14 -15.69 14.51
CA ASP A 44 8.22 -14.99 15.43
C ASP A 44 7.20 -14.17 14.63
N PRO A 45 5.99 -14.71 14.40
CA PRO A 45 4.96 -14.03 13.61
C PRO A 45 4.53 -12.68 14.20
N SER A 46 4.44 -12.54 15.52
CA SER A 46 4.08 -11.27 16.16
C SER A 46 5.12 -10.19 15.87
N ALA A 47 6.40 -10.49 16.07
CA ALA A 47 7.50 -9.55 15.80
C ALA A 47 7.58 -9.19 14.31
N ALA A 48 7.43 -10.16 13.42
CA ALA A 48 7.44 -9.95 11.97
C ALA A 48 6.25 -9.11 11.49
N PHE A 49 5.05 -9.33 12.03
CA PHE A 49 3.86 -8.52 11.75
C PHE A 49 4.07 -7.06 12.18
N ILE A 50 4.60 -6.84 13.39
CA ILE A 50 4.90 -5.48 13.89
C ILE A 50 5.92 -4.80 12.97
N ALA A 51 7.04 -5.48 12.67
CA ALA A 51 8.10 -4.92 11.84
C ALA A 51 7.61 -4.59 10.41
N LEU A 52 6.85 -5.49 9.81
CA LEU A 52 6.26 -5.27 8.49
C LEU A 52 5.30 -4.08 8.51
N THR A 53 4.39 -4.02 9.49
CA THR A 53 3.42 -2.91 9.60
C THR A 53 4.13 -1.58 9.80
N GLU A 54 5.09 -1.50 10.72
CA GLU A 54 5.86 -0.27 10.94
C GLU A 54 6.63 0.15 9.68
N GLY A 55 7.20 -0.81 8.96
CA GLY A 55 7.86 -0.56 7.68
C GLY A 55 6.90 -0.07 6.58
N ILE A 56 5.68 -0.57 6.55
CA ILE A 56 4.60 -0.10 5.66
C ILE A 56 4.27 1.36 6.01
N LEU A 57 3.94 1.63 7.27
CA LEU A 57 3.51 2.94 7.73
C LEU A 57 4.61 4.01 7.62
N ALA A 58 5.87 3.65 7.75
CA ALA A 58 7.04 4.54 7.63
C ALA A 58 7.54 4.70 6.17
N TRP A 59 6.78 4.29 5.16
CA TRP A 59 7.15 4.33 3.74
C TRP A 59 8.31 3.40 3.34
N ASN A 60 8.83 2.58 4.26
CA ASN A 60 9.99 1.73 3.99
C ASN A 60 9.66 0.60 3.02
N LEU A 61 8.41 0.12 2.98
CA LEU A 61 7.94 -0.81 1.96
C LEU A 61 8.19 -0.25 0.56
N HIS A 62 7.80 1.00 0.31
CA HIS A 62 7.92 1.67 -0.97
C HIS A 62 9.38 1.95 -1.32
N ARG A 63 10.15 2.47 -0.34
CA ARG A 63 11.60 2.72 -0.53
C ARG A 63 12.35 1.43 -0.84
N GLY A 64 12.08 0.34 -0.11
CA GLY A 64 12.65 -0.99 -0.36
C GLY A 64 12.25 -1.58 -1.71
N ALA A 65 11.08 -1.22 -2.24
CA ALA A 65 10.67 -1.55 -3.60
C ALA A 65 11.37 -0.73 -4.69
N GLY A 66 12.15 0.29 -4.32
CA GLY A 66 12.90 1.15 -5.25
C GLY A 66 12.18 2.43 -5.67
N LEU A 67 11.07 2.77 -5.01
CA LEU A 67 10.39 4.04 -5.23
C LEU A 67 11.03 5.16 -4.41
N THR A 68 11.02 6.38 -4.95
CA THR A 68 11.26 7.57 -4.13
C THR A 68 9.95 7.97 -3.46
N MET A 69 10.05 8.46 -2.22
CA MET A 69 8.91 8.88 -1.41
C MET A 69 9.17 10.30 -0.89
N GLU A 70 8.44 11.28 -1.45
CA GLU A 70 8.39 12.65 -0.95
C GLU A 70 7.07 12.79 -0.17
N SER A 71 7.13 12.94 1.14
CA SER A 71 5.94 12.98 2.02
C SER A 71 6.01 14.15 2.99
N ASP A 72 4.85 14.71 3.31
CA ASP A 72 4.70 15.79 4.31
C ASP A 72 4.93 15.28 5.74
N ALA A 73 4.93 13.96 5.95
CA ALA A 73 5.19 13.33 7.24
C ALA A 73 6.03 12.05 7.10
N GLY A 74 6.75 11.69 8.16
CA GLY A 74 7.55 10.47 8.24
C GLY A 74 6.71 9.18 8.27
N ARG A 75 5.40 9.29 8.54
CA ARG A 75 4.47 8.17 8.73
C ARG A 75 3.18 8.42 7.93
N ALA A 76 2.58 7.34 7.46
CA ALA A 76 1.29 7.36 6.79
C ALA A 76 0.17 7.56 7.83
N GLU A 77 -0.44 8.76 7.79
CA GLU A 77 -1.58 9.14 8.61
C GLU A 77 -2.66 9.75 7.70
N PRO A 78 -3.97 9.62 8.04
CA PRO A 78 -5.03 10.20 7.24
C PRO A 78 -4.79 11.69 6.96
N GLY A 79 -4.90 12.07 5.68
CA GLY A 79 -4.67 13.44 5.21
C GLY A 79 -3.22 13.73 4.76
N VAL A 80 -2.24 12.94 5.15
CA VAL A 80 -0.83 13.11 4.73
C VAL A 80 -0.73 12.98 3.21
N ARG A 81 -0.09 13.96 2.58
CA ARG A 81 0.22 13.95 1.16
C ARG A 81 1.55 13.27 0.92
N VAL A 82 1.61 12.47 -0.12
CA VAL A 82 2.82 11.78 -0.54
C VAL A 82 2.92 11.77 -2.07
N VAL A 83 4.13 11.89 -2.58
CA VAL A 83 4.43 11.73 -4.00
C VAL A 83 5.40 10.58 -4.14
N SER A 84 4.95 9.47 -4.69
CA SER A 84 5.82 8.38 -5.07
C SER A 84 6.43 8.63 -6.44
N GLY A 85 7.69 8.19 -6.65
CA GLY A 85 8.37 8.31 -7.93
C GLY A 85 8.94 6.97 -8.38
N PHE A 86 8.50 6.50 -9.56
CA PHE A 86 9.02 5.28 -10.20
C PHE A 86 9.81 5.64 -11.46
N GLY A 87 10.99 5.05 -11.62
CA GLY A 87 11.83 5.27 -12.81
C GLY A 87 13.32 5.14 -12.52
N LEU A 88 14.16 5.46 -13.53
CA LEU A 88 15.61 5.37 -13.47
C LEU A 88 16.26 6.75 -13.46
N GLY A 89 17.20 6.95 -12.56
CA GLY A 89 17.96 8.20 -12.45
C GLY A 89 17.06 9.43 -12.23
N ARG A 90 17.17 10.41 -13.13
CA ARG A 90 16.38 11.65 -13.08
C ARG A 90 15.02 11.55 -13.78
N VAL A 91 14.78 10.49 -14.57
CA VAL A 91 13.51 10.30 -15.28
C VAL A 91 12.60 9.45 -14.39
N ARG A 92 11.65 10.09 -13.73
CA ARG A 92 10.69 9.44 -12.84
C ARG A 92 9.26 9.88 -13.15
N ILE A 93 8.37 8.91 -13.20
CA ILE A 93 6.92 9.17 -13.22
C ILE A 93 6.52 9.48 -11.78
N LYS A 94 6.02 10.69 -11.54
CA LYS A 94 5.51 11.12 -10.24
C LYS A 94 4.05 10.71 -10.08
N ALA A 95 3.71 10.18 -8.92
CA ALA A 95 2.39 9.69 -8.58
C ALA A 95 1.93 10.31 -7.25
N PRO A 96 1.29 11.51 -7.31
CA PRO A 96 0.80 12.18 -6.11
C PRO A 96 -0.43 11.48 -5.54
N CYS A 97 -0.41 11.24 -4.23
CA CYS A 97 -1.47 10.58 -3.46
C CYS A 97 -1.71 11.30 -2.13
N ARG A 98 -2.83 10.97 -1.48
CA ARG A 98 -3.13 11.34 -0.09
C ARG A 98 -3.62 10.13 0.66
N VAL A 99 -3.13 9.94 1.88
CA VAL A 99 -3.58 8.87 2.79
C VAL A 99 -5.04 9.08 3.16
N LEU A 100 -5.84 8.02 3.03
CA LEU A 100 -7.26 8.00 3.39
C LEU A 100 -7.47 7.40 4.77
N TRP A 101 -6.76 6.33 5.05
CA TRP A 101 -6.86 5.59 6.30
C TRP A 101 -5.49 5.01 6.66
N SER A 102 -5.27 4.79 7.96
CA SER A 102 -4.15 4.03 8.50
C SER A 102 -4.56 3.30 9.77
N ARG A 103 -3.93 2.14 10.01
CA ARG A 103 -4.10 1.32 11.22
C ARG A 103 -2.75 0.86 11.72
N SER A 104 -2.47 1.14 12.99
CA SER A 104 -1.29 0.62 13.70
C SER A 104 -1.58 -0.76 14.28
N PRO A 105 -0.55 -1.58 14.58
CA PRO A 105 -0.70 -2.83 15.32
C PRO A 105 -1.33 -2.57 16.69
N GLN A 106 -2.23 -3.44 17.10
CA GLN A 106 -2.70 -3.51 18.49
C GLN A 106 -1.79 -4.48 19.25
N LEU A 107 -1.22 -4.00 20.34
CA LEU A 107 -0.27 -4.77 21.15
C LEU A 107 -0.86 -5.05 22.53
N ASP A 108 -0.56 -6.21 23.05
CA ASP A 108 -0.85 -6.58 24.45
C ASP A 108 0.10 -5.88 25.44
N GLY A 109 -0.08 -6.13 26.75
CA GLY A 109 0.75 -5.56 27.81
C GLY A 109 2.22 -5.99 27.77
N ALA A 110 2.57 -7.03 27.01
CA ALA A 110 3.93 -7.51 26.79
C ALA A 110 4.53 -6.96 25.49
N GLY A 111 3.79 -6.13 24.74
CA GLY A 111 4.23 -5.55 23.47
C GLY A 111 4.16 -6.52 22.30
N ARG A 112 3.37 -7.58 22.38
CA ARG A 112 3.14 -8.56 21.31
C ARG A 112 1.81 -8.27 20.59
N ALA A 113 1.81 -8.48 19.29
CA ALA A 113 0.58 -8.41 18.52
C ALA A 113 -0.25 -9.68 18.70
N GLU A 114 -1.56 -9.52 18.92
CA GLU A 114 -2.50 -10.63 18.99
C GLU A 114 -2.91 -11.10 17.59
N PRO A 115 -3.12 -12.42 17.36
CA PRO A 115 -3.63 -12.95 16.09
C PRO A 115 -5.01 -12.40 15.73
N GLY A 116 -5.34 -12.42 14.44
CA GLY A 116 -6.64 -11.99 13.92
C GLY A 116 -6.75 -10.49 13.65
N GLN A 117 -5.63 -9.80 13.42
CA GLN A 117 -5.63 -8.37 13.13
C GLN A 117 -4.94 -8.01 11.82
N ARG A 118 -5.35 -6.87 11.25
CA ARG A 118 -4.70 -6.22 10.09
C ARG A 118 -4.28 -4.80 10.45
N ALA A 119 -3.12 -4.40 9.94
CA ALA A 119 -2.60 -3.05 10.10
C ALA A 119 -1.89 -2.60 8.80
N GLY A 120 -1.83 -1.28 8.57
CA GLY A 120 -1.30 -0.71 7.34
C GLY A 120 -1.96 0.61 6.98
N PHE A 121 -1.97 0.95 5.70
CA PHE A 121 -2.64 2.16 5.23
C PHE A 121 -3.14 2.02 3.79
N GLY A 122 -4.03 2.94 3.39
CA GLY A 122 -4.42 3.15 2.00
C GLY A 122 -4.38 4.61 1.62
N TYR A 123 -4.06 4.86 0.36
CA TYR A 123 -4.06 6.20 -0.22
C TYR A 123 -4.85 6.27 -1.51
N GLY A 124 -5.38 7.45 -1.80
CA GLY A 124 -6.07 7.75 -3.03
C GLY A 124 -5.29 8.72 -3.90
N THR A 125 -5.52 8.67 -5.20
CA THR A 125 -4.82 9.46 -6.20
C THR A 125 -5.25 10.92 -6.24
N LEU A 126 -4.27 11.80 -6.41
CA LEU A 126 -4.43 13.25 -6.60
C LEU A 126 -4.17 13.65 -8.07
N PRO A 127 -4.51 14.89 -8.47
CA PRO A 127 -4.20 15.41 -9.80
C PRO A 127 -2.73 15.26 -10.18
N GLY A 128 -2.46 14.80 -11.40
CA GLY A 128 -1.12 14.47 -11.89
C GLY A 128 -0.74 12.99 -11.74
N HIS A 129 -1.53 12.19 -11.05
CA HIS A 129 -1.33 10.74 -10.98
C HIS A 129 -1.70 10.06 -12.31
N PRO A 130 -0.92 9.04 -12.80
CA PRO A 130 -1.21 8.35 -14.07
C PRO A 130 -2.53 7.59 -14.11
N VAL A 131 -3.02 7.15 -12.94
CA VAL A 131 -4.32 6.47 -12.79
C VAL A 131 -5.20 7.19 -11.79
N ARG A 132 -6.48 6.82 -11.72
CA ARG A 132 -7.45 7.27 -10.70
C ARG A 132 -7.86 6.07 -9.87
N GLY A 133 -7.95 6.21 -8.55
CA GLY A 133 -8.39 5.17 -7.65
C GLY A 133 -7.60 5.13 -6.35
N GLU A 134 -7.59 3.97 -5.70
CA GLU A 134 -6.95 3.74 -4.40
C GLU A 134 -6.02 2.54 -4.44
N GLU A 135 -5.05 2.55 -3.55
CA GLU A 135 -4.19 1.42 -3.24
C GLU A 135 -4.03 1.29 -1.74
N GLY A 136 -4.14 0.06 -1.23
CA GLY A 136 -3.99 -0.27 0.17
C GLY A 136 -2.91 -1.32 0.39
N PHE A 137 -2.14 -1.17 1.46
CA PHE A 137 -1.06 -2.05 1.88
C PHE A 137 -1.30 -2.50 3.31
N TYR A 138 -1.34 -3.81 3.53
CA TYR A 138 -1.59 -4.41 4.83
C TYR A 138 -0.52 -5.42 5.18
N ALA A 139 -0.20 -5.48 6.46
CA ALA A 139 0.22 -6.69 7.12
C ALA A 139 -1.00 -7.30 7.82
N GLU A 140 -1.13 -8.61 7.79
CA GLU A 140 -2.11 -9.37 8.56
C GLU A 140 -1.38 -10.37 9.44
N LEU A 141 -1.75 -10.44 10.71
CA LEU A 141 -1.46 -11.55 11.59
C LEU A 141 -2.74 -12.38 11.68
N THR A 142 -2.78 -13.49 10.96
CA THR A 142 -3.97 -14.34 10.84
C THR A 142 -4.35 -14.99 12.16
N ALA A 143 -5.59 -15.49 12.30
CA ALA A 143 -6.05 -16.16 13.49
C ALA A 143 -5.25 -17.44 13.82
N ASP A 144 -4.67 -18.09 12.81
CA ASP A 144 -3.75 -19.23 12.94
C ASP A 144 -2.27 -18.83 13.03
N ASN A 145 -2.02 -17.56 13.41
CA ASN A 145 -0.70 -17.00 13.73
C ASN A 145 0.29 -17.04 12.55
N ARG A 146 -0.17 -16.74 11.33
CA ARG A 146 0.69 -16.55 10.15
C ARG A 146 0.74 -15.08 9.76
N VAL A 147 1.86 -14.66 9.19
CA VAL A 147 2.02 -13.31 8.65
C VAL A 147 1.73 -13.30 7.17
N VAL A 148 0.91 -12.34 6.74
CA VAL A 148 0.53 -12.17 5.34
C VAL A 148 0.72 -10.70 4.95
N PHE A 149 1.36 -10.45 3.81
CA PHE A 149 1.37 -9.16 3.14
C PHE A 149 0.25 -9.12 2.11
N ILE A 150 -0.56 -8.07 2.14
CA ILE A 150 -1.67 -7.87 1.22
C ILE A 150 -1.52 -6.50 0.55
N CYS A 151 -1.61 -6.48 -0.77
CA CYS A 151 -1.70 -5.27 -1.57
C CYS A 151 -3.01 -5.29 -2.34
N THR A 152 -3.82 -4.24 -2.21
CA THR A 152 -5.09 -4.09 -2.90
C THR A 152 -5.11 -2.80 -3.67
N ALA A 153 -5.75 -2.80 -4.85
CA ALA A 153 -5.97 -1.58 -5.59
C ALA A 153 -7.23 -1.68 -6.42
N TYR A 154 -7.90 -0.56 -6.62
CA TYR A 154 -8.81 -0.39 -7.73
C TYR A 154 -8.44 0.88 -8.48
N SER A 155 -8.32 0.78 -9.78
CA SER A 155 -7.84 1.89 -10.60
C SER A 155 -8.37 1.88 -12.02
N MET A 156 -8.44 3.08 -12.61
CA MET A 156 -8.65 3.28 -14.02
C MET A 156 -7.64 4.29 -14.58
N PRO A 157 -7.29 4.23 -15.88
CA PRO A 157 -6.38 5.21 -16.50
C PRO A 157 -6.91 6.64 -16.33
N ALA A 158 -6.05 7.57 -15.91
CA ALA A 158 -6.43 8.98 -15.71
C ALA A 158 -6.74 9.71 -17.03
N SER A 159 -6.21 9.23 -18.17
CA SER A 159 -6.43 9.80 -19.50
C SER A 159 -6.37 8.76 -20.60
N LEU A 160 -6.82 9.13 -21.82
CA LEU A 160 -6.72 8.28 -23.02
C LEU A 160 -5.28 7.90 -23.33
N LEU A 161 -4.30 8.78 -23.09
CA LEU A 161 -2.89 8.51 -23.31
C LEU A 161 -2.40 7.35 -22.42
N TYR A 162 -2.74 7.35 -21.13
CA TYR A 162 -2.42 6.25 -20.22
C TYR A 162 -3.17 4.96 -20.53
N ARG A 163 -4.37 5.06 -21.13
CA ARG A 163 -5.12 3.90 -21.62
C ARG A 163 -4.44 3.22 -22.81
N LEU A 164 -3.86 3.99 -23.74
CA LEU A 164 -3.08 3.46 -24.85
C LEU A 164 -1.76 2.83 -24.43
N ALA A 165 -1.15 3.33 -23.36
CA ALA A 165 0.07 2.77 -22.74
C ALA A 165 -0.19 1.53 -21.86
N SER A 166 -1.41 1.02 -21.80
CA SER A 166 -1.87 -0.06 -20.89
C SER A 166 -0.99 -1.33 -20.87
N PRO A 167 -0.41 -1.86 -21.96
CA PRO A 167 0.48 -3.03 -21.87
C PRO A 167 1.75 -2.77 -21.07
N VAL A 168 2.38 -1.61 -21.27
CA VAL A 168 3.58 -1.19 -20.51
C VAL A 168 3.22 -0.95 -19.05
N THR A 169 2.08 -0.32 -18.79
CA THR A 169 1.57 -0.07 -17.45
C THR A 169 1.36 -1.37 -16.67
N ARG A 170 0.77 -2.41 -17.28
CA ARG A 170 0.56 -3.71 -16.62
C ARG A 170 1.88 -4.41 -16.27
N LEU A 171 2.87 -4.38 -17.19
CA LEU A 171 4.20 -4.96 -16.92
C LEU A 171 4.89 -4.23 -15.77
N THR A 172 4.82 -2.90 -15.76
CA THR A 172 5.36 -2.06 -14.70
C THR A 172 4.67 -2.35 -13.35
N GLN A 173 3.35 -2.49 -13.33
CA GLN A 173 2.59 -2.84 -12.11
C GLN A 173 3.03 -4.20 -11.55
N ARG A 174 3.15 -5.23 -12.40
CA ARG A 174 3.65 -6.56 -11.96
C ARG A 174 5.08 -6.50 -11.43
N TYR A 175 5.95 -5.71 -12.06
CA TYR A 175 7.31 -5.51 -11.58
C TYR A 175 7.32 -4.81 -10.23
N VAL A 176 6.61 -3.70 -10.07
CA VAL A 176 6.53 -2.97 -8.80
C VAL A 176 5.96 -3.84 -7.69
N LEU A 177 4.91 -4.62 -7.97
CA LEU A 177 4.35 -5.58 -7.02
C LEU A 177 5.38 -6.62 -6.55
N SER A 178 6.16 -7.21 -7.48
CA SER A 178 7.21 -8.14 -7.10
C SER A 178 8.27 -7.50 -6.19
N ARG A 179 8.55 -6.20 -6.39
CA ARG A 179 9.45 -5.43 -5.53
C ARG A 179 8.85 -5.16 -4.16
N TYR A 180 7.53 -4.90 -4.08
CA TYR A 180 6.83 -4.78 -2.79
C TYR A 180 6.90 -6.08 -1.98
N VAL A 181 6.69 -7.23 -2.61
CA VAL A 181 6.78 -8.54 -1.93
C VAL A 181 8.19 -8.79 -1.37
N LEU A 182 9.24 -8.49 -2.16
CA LEU A 182 10.62 -8.60 -1.68
C LEU A 182 10.90 -7.65 -0.51
N SER A 183 10.43 -6.41 -0.60
CA SER A 183 10.56 -5.42 0.47
C SER A 183 9.81 -5.85 1.74
N ALA A 184 8.59 -6.38 1.60
CA ALA A 184 7.80 -6.89 2.72
C ALA A 184 8.49 -8.04 3.46
N ARG A 185 9.07 -8.98 2.72
CA ARG A 185 9.88 -10.08 3.30
C ARG A 185 11.10 -9.55 4.06
N ALA A 186 11.82 -8.60 3.49
CA ALA A 186 12.98 -8.00 4.13
C ALA A 186 12.61 -7.25 5.43
N LEU A 187 11.50 -6.50 5.43
CA LEU A 187 11.01 -5.78 6.60
C LEU A 187 10.60 -6.76 7.71
N ALA A 188 9.84 -7.79 7.39
CA ALA A 188 9.43 -8.81 8.36
C ALA A 188 10.62 -9.57 8.98
N ALA A 189 11.65 -9.86 8.17
CA ALA A 189 12.87 -10.53 8.63
C ALA A 189 13.77 -9.66 9.51
N ALA A 190 13.74 -8.33 9.36
CA ALA A 190 14.55 -7.40 10.14
C ALA A 190 14.14 -7.32 11.62
N GLY A 191 12.92 -7.77 11.95
CA GLY A 191 12.34 -7.60 13.28
C GLY A 191 11.97 -6.13 13.58
N PRO A 192 11.32 -5.87 14.72
CA PRO A 192 11.04 -4.51 15.15
C PRO A 192 12.37 -3.79 15.47
N GLY A 193 12.54 -2.60 14.87
CA GLY A 193 13.71 -1.76 15.15
C GLY A 193 13.84 -1.41 16.64
N PRO A 194 15.01 -0.95 17.08
CA PRO A 194 15.18 -0.49 18.46
C PRO A 194 14.18 0.65 18.73
N ARG A 195 13.49 0.55 19.87
CA ARG A 195 12.54 1.57 20.38
C ARG A 195 13.28 2.80 20.87
#